data_9d169655dfba26914a25c093866b3aee
#
_entry.id   9d169655dfba26914a25c093866b3aee
#
_cell.length_a   1.000
_cell.length_b   1.000
_cell.length_c   1.000
_cell.angle_alpha   90.00
_cell.angle_beta   90.00
_cell.angle_gamma   90.00
#
_symmetry.space_group_name_H-M   'P 1'
#
loop_
_entity.id
_entity.type
_entity.pdbx_description
1 polymer ?
#
loop_
_entity_poly.entity_id
_entity_poly.type
_entity_poly.pdbx_seq_one_letter_code
_entity_poly.pdbx_strand_id
1 'polypeptide(L)'
;DIKEEIEIKDTIAFTRFLSAVAARTAQMLNYAAVAQEVGVTQATIKNWISVLERTGIIFILQPYYSSHLTRAIKTPKLYFRDTGLACYLSKWNSAEALEQSAVAGNMFETFIISEILKSFSNEGSDYSFNVFYYRGKDKKRTKENGELIKEESEIDLIIEENGVLYPIEIKKSANPNKVMASAFDVLDKDVEKKRGMGAIVCLYDSKLYLADDLVVLPIEYI
;
A
#
# COMPACT_ATOMS: atom_id res chain seq x y z
N ASP A 1 10.18 -1.24 26.05
CA ASP A 1 9.17 -0.20 25.79
C ASP A 1 9.71 0.74 24.71
N ILE A 2 8.89 1.12 23.69
CA ILE A 2 9.31 2.03 22.59
C ILE A 2 9.91 3.33 23.13
N LYS A 3 9.41 3.81 24.28
CA LYS A 3 9.93 5.02 24.93
C LYS A 3 11.35 4.85 25.49
N GLU A 4 11.74 3.64 25.84
CA GLU A 4 13.07 3.32 26.37
C GLU A 4 14.08 3.11 25.23
N GLU A 5 13.65 2.59 24.09
CA GLU A 5 14.51 2.45 22.90
C GLU A 5 14.83 3.78 22.21
N ILE A 6 13.93 4.77 22.37
CA ILE A 6 14.16 6.12 21.90
C ILE A 6 14.16 7.00 23.14
N GLU A 7 15.21 7.78 23.40
CA GLU A 7 15.13 8.93 24.33
C GLU A 7 14.10 9.94 23.78
N ILE A 8 12.78 9.64 23.96
CA ILE A 8 11.72 10.56 23.57
C ILE A 8 11.70 11.71 24.57
N LYS A 9 12.44 12.75 24.24
CA LYS A 9 12.48 13.99 25.03
C LYS A 9 11.17 14.77 24.95
N ASP A 10 10.42 14.63 23.84
CA ASP A 10 9.15 15.29 23.59
C ASP A 10 8.02 14.28 23.34
N THR A 11 7.36 13.88 24.41
CA THR A 11 6.23 12.93 24.37
C THR A 11 5.01 13.50 23.62
N ILE A 12 4.82 14.83 23.63
CA ILE A 12 3.69 15.47 22.93
C ILE A 12 3.91 15.39 21.43
N ALA A 13 5.13 15.74 20.95
CA ALA A 13 5.47 15.64 19.55
C ALA A 13 5.39 14.18 19.06
N PHE A 14 5.84 13.21 19.86
CA PHE A 14 5.75 11.81 19.52
C PHE A 14 4.29 11.33 19.39
N THR A 15 3.40 11.76 20.28
CA THR A 15 1.96 11.45 20.18
C THR A 15 1.34 12.04 18.90
N ARG A 16 1.69 13.28 18.54
CA ARG A 16 1.27 13.90 17.27
C ARG A 16 1.81 13.12 16.07
N PHE A 17 3.07 12.70 16.13
CA PHE A 17 3.70 11.87 15.11
C PHE A 17 2.93 10.56 14.89
N LEU A 18 2.59 9.82 15.95
CA LEU A 18 1.81 8.58 15.84
C LEU A 18 0.47 8.81 15.12
N SER A 19 -0.26 9.87 15.49
CA SER A 19 -1.52 10.22 14.83
C SER A 19 -1.32 10.62 13.36
N ALA A 20 -0.29 11.43 13.06
CA ALA A 20 0.03 11.87 11.71
C ALA A 20 0.41 10.70 10.79
N VAL A 21 1.14 9.71 11.30
CA VAL A 21 1.55 8.52 10.55
C VAL A 21 0.37 7.56 10.37
N ALA A 22 -0.47 7.37 11.40
CA ALA A 22 -1.65 6.52 11.30
C ALA A 22 -2.65 7.02 10.24
N ALA A 23 -2.86 8.34 10.16
CA ALA A 23 -3.69 8.96 9.14
C ALA A 23 -3.14 8.80 7.70
N ARG A 24 -1.88 8.37 7.55
CA ARG A 24 -1.19 8.16 6.27
C ARG A 24 -0.93 6.71 5.91
N THR A 25 -1.58 5.77 6.59
CA THR A 25 -1.49 4.36 6.19
C THR A 25 -1.92 4.18 4.73
N ALA A 26 -1.32 3.25 4.00
CA ALA A 26 -1.48 3.04 2.56
C ALA A 26 -1.07 4.24 1.68
N GLN A 27 -0.28 5.19 2.19
CA GLN A 27 0.19 6.33 1.41
C GLN A 27 1.71 6.33 1.26
N MET A 28 2.19 7.01 0.22
CA MET A 28 3.62 7.24 0.02
C MET A 28 4.22 8.00 1.20
N LEU A 29 5.34 7.52 1.73
CA LEU A 29 6.01 8.07 2.88
C LEU A 29 6.70 9.40 2.54
N ASN A 30 6.19 10.50 3.09
CA ASN A 30 6.75 11.84 2.94
C ASN A 30 7.26 12.36 4.29
N TYR A 31 8.53 12.14 4.56
CA TYR A 31 9.17 12.58 5.81
C TYR A 31 9.09 14.09 6.04
N ALA A 32 9.16 14.91 4.98
CA ALA A 32 9.11 16.37 5.09
C ALA A 32 7.71 16.83 5.52
N ALA A 33 6.66 16.28 4.93
CA ALA A 33 5.28 16.62 5.28
C ALA A 33 4.96 16.24 6.73
N VAL A 34 5.38 15.04 7.16
CA VAL A 34 5.18 14.60 8.55
C VAL A 34 5.99 15.47 9.52
N ALA A 35 7.24 15.82 9.20
CA ALA A 35 8.08 16.68 10.02
C ALA A 35 7.47 18.08 10.22
N GLN A 36 6.94 18.66 9.15
CA GLN A 36 6.27 19.95 9.18
C GLN A 36 5.01 19.92 10.05
N GLU A 37 4.17 18.89 9.92
CA GLU A 37 2.93 18.73 10.68
C GLU A 37 3.19 18.53 12.19
N VAL A 38 4.20 17.72 12.52
CA VAL A 38 4.57 17.40 13.91
C VAL A 38 5.35 18.52 14.58
N GLY A 39 6.08 19.34 13.81
CA GLY A 39 6.93 20.41 14.30
C GLY A 39 8.32 19.92 14.76
N VAL A 40 8.86 18.89 14.09
CA VAL A 40 10.20 18.34 14.39
C VAL A 40 11.04 18.24 13.11
N THR A 41 12.31 17.84 13.24
CA THR A 41 13.17 17.66 12.06
C THR A 41 12.84 16.38 11.27
N GLN A 42 13.16 16.37 9.97
CA GLN A 42 13.04 15.16 9.17
C GLN A 42 13.91 14.01 9.70
N ALA A 43 15.07 14.32 10.28
CA ALA A 43 15.94 13.32 10.90
C ALA A 43 15.25 12.64 12.09
N THR A 44 14.52 13.41 12.90
CA THR A 44 13.70 12.89 14.01
C THR A 44 12.61 11.96 13.48
N ILE A 45 11.88 12.37 12.43
CA ILE A 45 10.84 11.52 11.83
C ILE A 45 11.43 10.22 11.26
N LYS A 46 12.56 10.27 10.56
CA LYS A 46 13.22 9.07 10.05
C LYS A 46 13.58 8.10 11.17
N ASN A 47 14.12 8.62 12.28
CA ASN A 47 14.43 7.79 13.44
C ASN A 47 13.18 7.15 14.05
N TRP A 48 12.12 7.93 14.25
CA TRP A 48 10.86 7.42 14.81
C TRP A 48 10.17 6.39 13.91
N ILE A 49 10.15 6.61 12.59
CA ILE A 49 9.65 5.63 11.60
C ILE A 49 10.46 4.33 11.70
N SER A 50 11.80 4.41 11.73
CA SER A 50 12.66 3.23 11.86
C SER A 50 12.38 2.43 13.14
N VAL A 51 12.05 3.11 14.25
CA VAL A 51 11.66 2.41 15.48
C VAL A 51 10.31 1.73 15.35
N LEU A 52 9.28 2.41 14.80
CA LEU A 52 7.98 1.78 14.55
C LEU A 52 8.08 0.55 13.62
N GLU A 53 8.97 0.60 12.64
CA GLU A 53 9.22 -0.51 11.73
C GLU A 53 9.91 -1.68 12.45
N ARG A 54 10.99 -1.44 13.20
CA ARG A 54 11.70 -2.48 13.98
C ARG A 54 10.84 -3.11 15.07
N THR A 55 9.94 -2.34 15.68
CA THR A 55 9.01 -2.85 16.70
C THR A 55 7.78 -3.53 16.10
N GLY A 56 7.68 -3.59 14.78
CA GLY A 56 6.59 -4.27 14.08
C GLY A 56 5.24 -3.56 14.16
N ILE A 57 5.21 -2.26 14.49
CA ILE A 57 3.96 -1.47 14.48
C ILE A 57 3.56 -1.10 13.06
N ILE A 58 4.54 -0.77 12.24
CA ILE A 58 4.37 -0.48 10.83
C ILE A 58 5.27 -1.40 9.98
N PHE A 59 5.01 -1.43 8.69
CA PHE A 59 5.94 -1.91 7.69
C PHE A 59 6.02 -0.92 6.52
N ILE A 60 7.13 -1.00 5.79
CA ILE A 60 7.42 -0.13 4.65
C ILE A 60 7.42 -0.99 3.40
N LEU A 61 6.40 -0.82 2.55
CA LEU A 61 6.28 -1.53 1.30
C LEU A 61 7.09 -0.81 0.21
N GLN A 62 8.07 -1.54 -0.35
CA GLN A 62 8.95 -0.99 -1.37
C GLN A 62 8.26 -0.95 -2.74
N PRO A 63 8.59 0.03 -3.58
CA PRO A 63 8.09 0.05 -4.95
C PRO A 63 8.78 -1.02 -5.79
N TYR A 64 8.02 -1.67 -6.68
CA TYR A 64 8.57 -2.50 -7.75
C TYR A 64 9.30 -1.61 -8.75
N TYR A 65 10.53 -1.97 -9.03
CA TYR A 65 11.39 -1.26 -9.98
C TYR A 65 12.16 -2.28 -10.84
N SER A 66 12.11 -2.09 -12.14
CA SER A 66 13.03 -2.77 -13.07
C SER A 66 13.62 -1.75 -14.05
N SER A 67 14.70 -2.12 -14.73
CA SER A 67 15.33 -1.27 -15.75
C SER A 67 14.38 -0.92 -16.90
N HIS A 68 13.35 -1.72 -17.12
CA HIS A 68 12.34 -1.56 -18.16
C HIS A 68 11.18 -0.63 -17.74
N LEU A 69 10.97 -0.43 -16.44
CA LEU A 69 9.93 0.44 -15.86
C LEU A 69 10.49 1.79 -15.43
N THR A 70 11.09 2.51 -16.37
CA THR A 70 11.85 3.76 -16.12
C THR A 70 11.05 4.90 -15.50
N ARG A 71 9.72 4.81 -15.48
CA ARG A 71 8.81 5.82 -14.92
C ARG A 71 8.24 5.46 -13.56
N ALA A 72 8.68 4.36 -12.97
CA ALA A 72 8.27 3.95 -11.64
C ALA A 72 8.71 4.98 -10.58
N ILE A 73 7.80 5.29 -9.66
CA ILE A 73 8.08 6.14 -8.50
C ILE A 73 8.82 5.29 -7.47
N LYS A 74 9.90 5.84 -6.90
CA LYS A 74 10.78 5.11 -5.96
C LYS A 74 10.48 5.39 -4.47
N THR A 75 9.42 6.13 -4.17
CA THR A 75 9.05 6.44 -2.78
C THR A 75 8.26 5.26 -2.20
N PRO A 76 8.64 4.70 -1.05
CA PRO A 76 7.91 3.59 -0.44
C PRO A 76 6.56 4.03 0.12
N LYS A 77 5.63 3.07 0.29
CA LYS A 77 4.38 3.25 1.03
C LYS A 77 4.53 2.78 2.47
N LEU A 78 3.81 3.42 3.38
CA LEU A 78 3.75 3.07 4.80
C LEU A 78 2.42 2.42 5.13
N TYR A 79 2.48 1.33 5.92
CA TYR A 79 1.29 0.64 6.40
C TYR A 79 1.41 0.31 7.89
N PHE A 80 0.31 0.40 8.61
CA PHE A 80 0.19 -0.19 9.94
C PHE A 80 -0.06 -1.70 9.83
N ARG A 81 0.53 -2.49 10.74
CA ARG A 81 0.27 -3.93 10.81
C ARG A 81 -1.08 -4.26 11.46
N ASP A 82 -1.60 -3.33 12.24
CA ASP A 82 -2.87 -3.45 12.93
C ASP A 82 -3.76 -2.27 12.57
N THR A 83 -4.86 -2.53 11.86
CA THR A 83 -5.80 -1.50 11.43
C THR A 83 -6.60 -0.93 12.62
N GLY A 84 -6.83 -1.71 13.68
CA GLY A 84 -7.46 -1.23 14.91
C GLY A 84 -6.61 -0.17 15.59
N LEU A 85 -5.29 -0.42 15.69
CA LEU A 85 -4.33 0.57 16.19
C LEU A 85 -4.29 1.82 15.29
N ALA A 86 -4.28 1.66 13.97
CA ALA A 86 -4.31 2.78 13.04
C ALA A 86 -5.58 3.63 13.21
N CYS A 87 -6.74 3.00 13.34
CA CYS A 87 -8.01 3.68 13.60
C CYS A 87 -8.00 4.41 14.94
N TYR A 88 -7.52 3.77 16.01
CA TYR A 88 -7.40 4.39 17.33
C TYR A 88 -6.52 5.64 17.31
N LEU A 89 -5.33 5.55 16.72
CA LEU A 89 -4.37 6.65 16.65
C LEU A 89 -4.86 7.80 15.75
N SER A 90 -5.59 7.50 14.67
CA SER A 90 -6.22 8.50 13.79
C SER A 90 -7.62 8.94 14.27
N LYS A 91 -8.04 8.50 15.47
CA LYS A 91 -9.25 8.93 16.20
C LYS A 91 -10.57 8.56 15.49
N TRP A 92 -10.60 7.45 14.78
CA TRP A 92 -11.85 6.87 14.32
C TRP A 92 -12.50 6.09 15.46
N ASN A 93 -13.65 6.56 15.93
CA ASN A 93 -14.34 6.06 17.12
C ASN A 93 -15.58 5.21 16.80
N SER A 94 -15.94 5.07 15.51
CA SER A 94 -16.95 4.10 15.09
C SER A 94 -16.65 3.57 13.69
N ALA A 95 -17.12 2.36 13.42
CA ALA A 95 -17.00 1.71 12.13
C ALA A 95 -17.77 2.49 11.04
N GLU A 96 -18.95 3.01 11.39
CA GLU A 96 -19.82 3.76 10.46
C GLU A 96 -19.15 5.07 10.02
N ALA A 97 -18.53 5.80 10.95
CA ALA A 97 -17.79 7.03 10.62
C ALA A 97 -16.59 6.76 9.74
N LEU A 98 -15.85 5.68 10.02
CA LEU A 98 -14.73 5.24 9.19
C LEU A 98 -15.22 4.84 7.80
N GLU A 99 -16.29 4.05 7.70
CA GLU A 99 -16.81 3.54 6.44
C GLU A 99 -17.21 4.65 5.46
N GLN A 100 -17.79 5.72 5.98
CA GLN A 100 -18.22 6.89 5.19
C GLN A 100 -17.08 7.87 4.90
N SER A 101 -15.91 7.64 5.45
CA SER A 101 -14.76 8.55 5.31
C SER A 101 -13.99 8.33 4.01
N ALA A 102 -13.24 9.37 3.59
CA ALA A 102 -12.32 9.28 2.46
C ALA A 102 -11.14 8.31 2.70
N VAL A 103 -10.84 7.95 3.95
CA VAL A 103 -9.74 7.03 4.30
C VAL A 103 -10.17 5.57 4.40
N ALA A 104 -11.46 5.27 4.26
CA ALA A 104 -11.96 3.90 4.33
C ALA A 104 -11.27 2.95 3.34
N GLY A 105 -10.97 3.43 2.12
CA GLY A 105 -10.21 2.68 1.12
C GLY A 105 -8.81 2.34 1.59
N ASN A 106 -8.09 3.32 2.15
CA ASN A 106 -6.73 3.13 2.67
C ASN A 106 -6.69 2.15 3.86
N MET A 107 -7.69 2.19 4.74
CA MET A 107 -7.79 1.23 5.84
C MET A 107 -8.11 -0.18 5.34
N PHE A 108 -8.98 -0.31 4.33
CA PHE A 108 -9.28 -1.58 3.69
C PHE A 108 -8.02 -2.15 2.99
N GLU A 109 -7.29 -1.34 2.22
CA GLU A 109 -6.02 -1.71 1.60
C GLU A 109 -5.00 -2.15 2.66
N THR A 110 -4.87 -1.38 3.76
CA THR A 110 -3.98 -1.72 4.89
C THR A 110 -4.34 -3.07 5.50
N PHE A 111 -5.62 -3.34 5.72
CA PHE A 111 -6.10 -4.61 6.26
C PHE A 111 -5.68 -5.77 5.35
N ILE A 112 -6.04 -5.73 4.08
CA ILE A 112 -5.77 -6.80 3.11
C ILE A 112 -4.25 -7.06 2.99
N ILE A 113 -3.45 -6.00 2.80
CA ILE A 113 -2.00 -6.16 2.65
C ILE A 113 -1.39 -6.72 3.95
N SER A 114 -1.82 -6.25 5.12
CA SER A 114 -1.28 -6.75 6.39
C SER A 114 -1.62 -8.23 6.61
N GLU A 115 -2.80 -8.71 6.23
CA GLU A 115 -3.16 -10.13 6.31
C GLU A 115 -2.32 -10.98 5.33
N ILE A 116 -2.13 -10.53 4.09
CA ILE A 116 -1.25 -11.20 3.13
C ILE A 116 0.18 -11.31 3.68
N LEU A 117 0.74 -10.23 4.25
CA LEU A 117 2.09 -10.25 4.81
C LEU A 117 2.22 -11.13 6.06
N LYS A 118 1.14 -11.27 6.85
CA LYS A 118 1.10 -12.20 7.98
C LYS A 118 1.16 -13.66 7.49
N SER A 119 0.53 -14.01 6.37
CA SER A 119 0.63 -15.36 5.82
C SER A 119 2.07 -15.71 5.43
N PHE A 120 2.81 -14.81 4.76
CA PHE A 120 4.24 -14.98 4.51
C PHE A 120 5.05 -15.19 5.80
N SER A 121 4.78 -14.36 6.82
CA SER A 121 5.47 -14.47 8.11
C SER A 121 5.15 -15.79 8.84
N ASN A 122 3.91 -16.27 8.75
CA ASN A 122 3.49 -17.53 9.34
C ASN A 122 4.14 -18.75 8.65
N GLU A 123 4.43 -18.63 7.35
CA GLU A 123 5.19 -19.64 6.60
C GLU A 123 6.71 -19.56 6.83
N GLY A 124 7.17 -18.57 7.61
CA GLY A 124 8.59 -18.33 7.86
C GLY A 124 9.33 -17.66 6.70
N SER A 125 8.60 -17.09 5.76
CA SER A 125 9.14 -16.39 4.57
C SER A 125 9.32 -14.89 4.85
N ASP A 126 10.46 -14.34 4.38
CA ASP A 126 10.66 -12.89 4.41
C ASP A 126 10.06 -12.25 3.15
N TYR A 127 8.93 -11.58 3.33
CA TYR A 127 8.20 -10.92 2.24
C TYR A 127 8.96 -9.72 1.65
N SER A 128 9.99 -9.19 2.31
CA SER A 128 10.69 -7.98 1.85
C SER A 128 11.36 -8.14 0.48
N PHE A 129 11.64 -9.38 0.07
CA PHE A 129 12.24 -9.70 -1.23
C PHE A 129 11.23 -9.98 -2.34
N ASN A 130 9.98 -10.23 -1.99
CA ASN A 130 8.99 -10.81 -2.89
C ASN A 130 7.74 -9.94 -3.06
N VAL A 131 7.55 -8.93 -2.19
CA VAL A 131 6.31 -8.15 -2.15
C VAL A 131 6.59 -6.67 -2.36
N PHE A 132 5.90 -6.08 -3.32
CA PHE A 132 6.11 -4.71 -3.77
C PHE A 132 4.77 -4.04 -4.07
N TYR A 133 4.77 -2.74 -4.29
CA TYR A 133 3.70 -2.02 -4.97
C TYR A 133 4.26 -1.36 -6.23
N TYR A 134 3.41 -0.94 -7.16
CA TYR A 134 3.87 -0.16 -8.31
C TYR A 134 3.12 1.15 -8.40
N ARG A 135 3.83 2.22 -8.73
CA ARG A 135 3.26 3.50 -9.15
C ARG A 135 4.15 4.14 -10.20
N GLY A 136 3.54 4.62 -11.30
CA GLY A 136 4.27 5.24 -12.39
C GLY A 136 3.39 6.11 -13.28
N LYS A 137 4.02 6.86 -14.20
CA LYS A 137 3.35 7.72 -15.17
C LYS A 137 3.32 7.06 -16.56
N ASP A 138 2.79 5.85 -16.62
CA ASP A 138 2.84 4.99 -17.80
C ASP A 138 1.59 5.05 -18.67
N LYS A 139 0.45 5.44 -18.14
CA LYS A 139 -0.77 5.60 -18.90
C LYS A 139 -0.73 6.87 -19.73
N LYS A 140 -1.18 6.74 -20.98
CA LYS A 140 -1.45 7.87 -21.87
C LYS A 140 -2.96 7.99 -22.06
N ARG A 141 -3.52 9.12 -21.74
CA ARG A 141 -4.91 9.44 -22.06
C ARG A 141 -4.93 10.63 -23.01
N THR A 142 -5.75 10.55 -24.04
CA THR A 142 -6.01 11.68 -24.91
C THR A 142 -7.19 12.46 -24.35
N LYS A 143 -6.99 13.75 -24.07
CA LYS A 143 -8.09 14.68 -23.72
C LYS A 143 -9.00 14.90 -24.93
N GLU A 144 -10.20 15.40 -24.70
CA GLU A 144 -11.15 15.77 -25.76
C GLU A 144 -10.56 16.76 -26.79
N ASN A 145 -9.58 17.56 -26.39
CA ASN A 145 -8.85 18.50 -27.25
C ASN A 145 -7.70 17.85 -28.03
N GLY A 146 -7.51 16.53 -27.99
CA GLY A 146 -6.43 15.81 -28.68
C GLY A 146 -5.08 15.80 -27.95
N GLU A 147 -4.95 16.46 -26.79
CA GLU A 147 -3.71 16.49 -26.01
C GLU A 147 -3.49 15.17 -25.27
N LEU A 148 -2.29 14.58 -25.45
CA LEU A 148 -1.86 13.38 -24.70
C LEU A 148 -1.40 13.77 -23.30
N ILE A 149 -2.16 13.35 -22.28
CA ILE A 149 -1.74 13.44 -20.89
C ILE A 149 -1.21 12.09 -20.40
N LYS A 150 -0.21 12.17 -19.54
CA LYS A 150 0.29 11.01 -18.81
C LYS A 150 -0.52 10.88 -17.52
N GLU A 151 -1.26 9.79 -17.39
CA GLU A 151 -1.93 9.44 -16.15
C GLU A 151 -1.03 8.55 -15.28
N GLU A 152 -1.15 8.70 -13.98
CA GLU A 152 -0.53 7.78 -13.04
C GLU A 152 -1.27 6.44 -13.09
N SER A 153 -0.51 5.37 -13.04
CA SER A 153 -1.00 4.01 -12.84
C SER A 153 -0.41 3.48 -11.53
N GLU A 154 -1.22 2.79 -10.76
CA GLU A 154 -0.84 2.19 -9.49
C GLU A 154 -1.32 0.75 -9.45
N ILE A 155 -0.51 -0.14 -8.87
CA ILE A 155 -0.85 -1.51 -8.52
C ILE A 155 -0.61 -1.60 -7.02
N ASP A 156 -1.63 -1.93 -6.27
CA ASP A 156 -1.60 -1.87 -4.80
C ASP A 156 -0.61 -2.88 -4.21
N LEU A 157 -0.53 -4.09 -4.80
CA LEU A 157 0.43 -5.10 -4.40
C LEU A 157 0.91 -5.92 -5.61
N ILE A 158 2.18 -6.28 -5.60
CA ILE A 158 2.79 -7.23 -6.54
C ILE A 158 3.51 -8.29 -5.72
N ILE A 159 3.15 -9.55 -5.93
CA ILE A 159 3.90 -10.68 -5.37
C ILE A 159 4.77 -11.23 -6.48
N GLU A 160 6.06 -11.36 -6.21
CA GLU A 160 7.01 -12.01 -7.11
C GLU A 160 7.30 -13.43 -6.64
N GLU A 161 7.09 -14.39 -7.50
CA GLU A 161 7.44 -15.78 -7.22
C GLU A 161 8.03 -16.44 -8.47
N ASN A 162 9.23 -16.99 -8.35
CA ASN A 162 9.91 -17.72 -9.42
C ASN A 162 10.00 -16.96 -10.77
N GLY A 163 10.22 -15.63 -10.70
CA GLY A 163 10.32 -14.78 -11.89
C GLY A 163 8.96 -14.44 -12.54
N VAL A 164 7.86 -14.69 -11.83
CA VAL A 164 6.51 -14.32 -12.23
C VAL A 164 5.98 -13.24 -11.29
N LEU A 165 5.35 -12.21 -11.85
CA LEU A 165 4.76 -11.09 -11.13
C LEU A 165 3.24 -11.28 -11.06
N TYR A 166 2.70 -11.41 -9.86
CA TYR A 166 1.27 -11.54 -9.60
C TYR A 166 0.71 -10.21 -9.06
N PRO A 167 0.10 -9.38 -9.92
CA PRO A 167 -0.44 -8.10 -9.50
C PRO A 167 -1.78 -8.27 -8.77
N ILE A 168 -1.98 -7.48 -7.72
CA ILE A 168 -3.19 -7.47 -6.91
C ILE A 168 -3.68 -6.03 -6.77
N GLU A 169 -4.93 -5.83 -7.10
CA GLU A 169 -5.66 -4.58 -6.88
C GLU A 169 -6.62 -4.76 -5.73
N ILE A 170 -6.70 -3.78 -4.84
CA ILE A 170 -7.52 -3.85 -3.63
C ILE A 170 -8.58 -2.75 -3.70
N LYS A 171 -9.85 -3.13 -3.71
CA LYS A 171 -10.95 -2.15 -3.84
C LYS A 171 -12.06 -2.41 -2.83
N LYS A 172 -12.35 -1.42 -2.00
CA LYS A 172 -13.53 -1.41 -1.11
C LYS A 172 -14.80 -1.23 -1.96
N SER A 173 -15.14 -2.24 -2.74
CA SER A 173 -16.28 -2.24 -3.67
C SER A 173 -16.83 -3.65 -3.80
N ALA A 174 -18.15 -3.79 -3.91
CA ALA A 174 -18.82 -5.05 -4.21
C ALA A 174 -19.11 -5.24 -5.72
N ASN A 175 -18.66 -4.32 -6.58
CA ASN A 175 -18.90 -4.35 -8.03
C ASN A 175 -17.58 -4.40 -8.81
N PRO A 176 -16.87 -5.55 -8.83
CA PRO A 176 -15.60 -5.67 -9.53
C PRO A 176 -15.78 -5.59 -11.05
N ASN A 177 -14.82 -4.98 -11.74
CA ASN A 177 -14.78 -4.91 -13.19
C ASN A 177 -13.34 -4.85 -13.70
N LYS A 178 -13.14 -5.18 -14.99
CA LYS A 178 -11.81 -5.24 -15.62
C LYS A 178 -11.01 -3.92 -15.58
N VAL A 179 -11.70 -2.77 -15.53
CA VAL A 179 -11.06 -1.47 -15.53
C VAL A 179 -10.24 -1.25 -14.26
N MET A 180 -10.64 -1.87 -13.15
CA MET A 180 -9.89 -1.81 -11.89
C MET A 180 -8.45 -2.36 -12.03
N ALA A 181 -8.26 -3.39 -12.84
CA ALA A 181 -6.96 -4.03 -13.10
C ALA A 181 -6.19 -3.39 -14.28
N SER A 182 -6.64 -2.28 -14.82
CA SER A 182 -6.06 -1.67 -16.04
C SER A 182 -4.61 -1.19 -15.89
N ALA A 183 -4.07 -1.12 -14.67
CA ALA A 183 -2.67 -0.81 -14.41
C ALA A 183 -1.75 -2.03 -14.61
N PHE A 184 -2.28 -3.26 -14.59
CA PHE A 184 -1.48 -4.48 -14.66
C PHE A 184 -0.70 -4.62 -15.95
N ASP A 185 -1.21 -4.08 -17.06
CA ASP A 185 -0.54 -4.08 -18.37
C ASP A 185 0.83 -3.39 -18.36
N VAL A 186 1.13 -2.60 -17.34
CA VAL A 186 2.45 -1.98 -17.21
C VAL A 186 3.55 -3.02 -17.00
N LEU A 187 3.21 -4.14 -16.34
CA LEU A 187 4.15 -5.23 -16.05
C LEU A 187 4.54 -6.01 -17.30
N ASP A 188 3.72 -5.99 -18.36
CA ASP A 188 4.05 -6.64 -19.65
C ASP A 188 5.24 -5.97 -20.36
N LYS A 189 5.67 -4.78 -19.89
CA LYS A 189 6.89 -4.11 -20.38
C LYS A 189 8.16 -4.67 -19.75
N ASP A 190 8.05 -5.43 -18.68
CA ASP A 190 9.20 -6.09 -18.06
C ASP A 190 9.56 -7.31 -18.89
N VAL A 191 10.77 -7.31 -19.49
CA VAL A 191 11.23 -8.41 -20.35
C VAL A 191 11.93 -9.52 -19.56
N GLU A 192 12.30 -9.26 -18.31
CA GLU A 192 12.99 -10.23 -17.46
C GLU A 192 12.00 -11.11 -16.67
N LYS A 193 10.82 -10.58 -16.39
CA LYS A 193 9.80 -11.25 -15.59
C LYS A 193 8.46 -11.27 -16.32
N LYS A 194 7.71 -12.35 -16.16
CA LYS A 194 6.39 -12.50 -16.77
C LYS A 194 5.30 -12.03 -15.82
N ARG A 195 4.27 -11.39 -16.34
CA ARG A 195 3.04 -11.18 -15.59
C ARG A 195 2.25 -12.50 -15.51
N GLY A 196 1.91 -12.88 -14.30
CA GLY A 196 1.03 -14.01 -14.00
C GLY A 196 -0.44 -13.60 -13.87
N MET A 197 -1.22 -14.47 -13.23
CA MET A 197 -2.61 -14.20 -12.90
C MET A 197 -2.73 -12.96 -12.04
N GLY A 198 -3.51 -11.98 -12.46
CA GLY A 198 -3.87 -10.82 -11.66
C GLY A 198 -5.06 -11.10 -10.75
N ALA A 199 -5.14 -10.43 -9.61
CA ALA A 199 -6.27 -10.54 -8.70
C ALA A 199 -6.86 -9.17 -8.35
N ILE A 200 -8.19 -9.12 -8.21
CA ILE A 200 -8.89 -8.01 -7.57
C ILE A 200 -9.45 -8.53 -6.25
N VAL A 201 -8.95 -8.01 -5.13
CA VAL A 201 -9.48 -8.32 -3.79
C VAL A 201 -10.50 -7.24 -3.43
N CYS A 202 -11.74 -7.65 -3.17
CA CYS A 202 -12.83 -6.70 -2.95
C CYS A 202 -13.96 -7.30 -2.09
N LEU A 203 -15.04 -6.54 -1.90
CA LEU A 203 -16.23 -6.93 -1.12
C LEU A 203 -17.27 -7.73 -1.93
N TYR A 204 -16.90 -8.26 -3.10
CA TYR A 204 -17.74 -9.20 -3.82
C TYR A 204 -17.73 -10.55 -3.11
N ASP A 205 -18.86 -11.25 -3.07
CA ASP A 205 -19.10 -12.40 -2.21
C ASP A 205 -18.62 -13.75 -2.76
N SER A 206 -18.12 -13.77 -4.00
CA SER A 206 -17.80 -15.02 -4.69
C SER A 206 -16.54 -14.89 -5.54
N LYS A 207 -15.76 -15.97 -5.65
CA LYS A 207 -14.66 -16.05 -6.61
C LYS A 207 -15.20 -16.00 -8.04
N LEU A 208 -14.68 -15.09 -8.85
CA LEU A 208 -15.12 -14.84 -10.21
C LEU A 208 -13.92 -14.60 -11.14
N TYR A 209 -13.89 -15.20 -12.31
CA TYR A 209 -12.92 -14.90 -13.35
C TYR A 209 -13.49 -13.84 -14.30
N LEU A 210 -12.87 -12.68 -14.37
CA LEU A 210 -13.22 -11.61 -15.31
C LEU A 210 -12.52 -11.79 -16.67
N ALA A 211 -11.36 -12.45 -16.69
CA ALA A 211 -10.59 -12.83 -17.88
C ALA A 211 -9.78 -14.09 -17.57
N ASP A 212 -9.11 -14.65 -18.59
CA ASP A 212 -8.24 -15.83 -18.43
C ASP A 212 -7.06 -15.56 -17.48
N ASP A 213 -6.65 -14.30 -17.36
CA ASP A 213 -5.53 -13.83 -16.54
C ASP A 213 -5.96 -12.90 -15.38
N LEU A 214 -7.28 -12.83 -15.05
CA LEU A 214 -7.80 -11.95 -14.02
C LEU A 214 -8.91 -12.59 -13.19
N VAL A 215 -8.65 -12.76 -11.89
CA VAL A 215 -9.59 -13.31 -10.91
C VAL A 215 -10.04 -12.26 -9.90
N VAL A 216 -11.29 -12.34 -9.49
CA VAL A 216 -11.81 -11.61 -8.31
C VAL A 216 -11.79 -12.57 -7.13
N LEU A 217 -11.25 -12.11 -6.01
CA LEU A 217 -11.20 -12.86 -4.76
C LEU A 217 -11.95 -12.09 -3.67
N PRO A 218 -12.94 -12.73 -3.03
CA PRO A 218 -13.52 -12.23 -1.79
C PRO A 218 -12.45 -12.10 -0.69
N ILE A 219 -12.71 -11.25 0.30
CA ILE A 219 -11.79 -11.04 1.44
C ILE A 219 -11.56 -12.31 2.27
N GLU A 220 -12.50 -13.26 2.24
CA GLU A 220 -12.40 -14.55 2.94
C GLU A 220 -11.30 -15.47 2.40
N TYR A 221 -10.70 -15.11 1.26
CA TYR A 221 -9.57 -15.83 0.66
C TYR A 221 -8.20 -15.32 1.12
N ILE A 222 -8.17 -14.28 1.96
CA ILE A 222 -6.95 -13.60 2.41
C ILE A 222 -6.55 -14.06 3.83
#